data_2d0bb51bb63a0f3a7efa590ada0fb626
#
_entry.id   2d0bb51bb63a0f3a7efa590ada0fb626
#
_cell.length_a   1.000
_cell.length_b   1.000
_cell.length_c   1.000
_cell.angle_alpha   90.00
_cell.angle_beta   90.00
_cell.angle_gamma   90.00
#
_symmetry.space_group_name_H-M   'P 1'
#
loop_
_entity.id
_entity.type
_entity.pdbx_description
1 polymer ?
#
loop_
_entity_poly.entity_id
_entity_poly.type
_entity_poly.pdbx_seq_one_letter_code
_entity_poly.pdbx_strand_id
1 'polypeptide(L)'
;MNDWIAIGLLVFPIMSTRRAQIEPLAENGSLRAKKVLYALENVSLMLATCQLGITICSLLILNVSEPALHHLLEHPLAATGIPPVAVDVAAFSLTLILGTYLHVIFGEMVPKNAAVTLAARGIALWIVPSLMRVARIFAPVVALLNGMSNRVLAWVRVEPKDEVASTFTLGELQSIVAQSTAEGTV
;
A
#
# COMPACT_ATOMS: atom_id res chain seq x y z
N MET A 1 -4.92 15.90 7.60
CA MET A 1 -5.75 14.73 7.95
C MET A 1 -6.05 13.82 6.74
N ASN A 2 -5.79 14.21 5.52
CA ASN A 2 -6.24 13.47 4.33
C ASN A 2 -5.12 12.73 3.56
N ASP A 3 -3.86 12.88 3.96
CA ASP A 3 -2.74 12.36 3.17
C ASP A 3 -2.54 10.84 3.30
N TRP A 4 -3.02 10.26 4.37
CA TRP A 4 -2.98 8.81 4.65
C TRP A 4 -3.95 8.01 3.80
N ILE A 5 -5.20 8.53 3.76
CA ILE A 5 -6.25 8.00 2.91
C ILE A 5 -5.79 8.08 1.47
N ALA A 6 -5.06 9.14 1.11
CA ALA A 6 -4.46 9.31 -0.20
C ALA A 6 -3.42 8.22 -0.51
N ILE A 7 -2.53 7.87 0.41
CA ILE A 7 -1.49 6.85 0.18
C ILE A 7 -2.09 5.44 0.07
N GLY A 8 -3.01 5.07 0.96
CA GLY A 8 -3.75 3.80 0.83
C GLY A 8 -4.58 3.72 -0.45
N LEU A 9 -5.19 4.84 -0.86
CA LEU A 9 -5.90 4.97 -2.14
C LEU A 9 -4.96 4.92 -3.36
N LEU A 10 -3.64 5.09 -3.19
CA LEU A 10 -2.67 5.13 -4.28
C LEU A 10 -2.32 3.74 -4.85
N VAL A 11 -2.25 2.73 -4.01
CA VAL A 11 -1.80 1.37 -4.41
C VAL A 11 -2.87 0.62 -5.19
N PHE A 12 -4.09 0.62 -4.69
CA PHE A 12 -5.16 -0.23 -5.19
C PHE A 12 -5.70 0.16 -6.57
N PRO A 13 -5.84 1.45 -6.92
CA PRO A 13 -6.24 1.84 -8.26
C PRO A 13 -5.26 1.39 -9.35
N ILE A 14 -3.96 1.32 -9.04
CA ILE A 14 -2.97 0.82 -10.00
C ILE A 14 -3.19 -0.67 -10.23
N MET A 15 -3.32 -1.46 -9.16
CA MET A 15 -3.52 -2.90 -9.26
C MET A 15 -4.87 -3.30 -9.85
N SER A 16 -5.93 -2.52 -9.62
CA SER A 16 -7.28 -2.79 -10.12
C SER A 16 -7.56 -2.17 -11.50
N THR A 17 -6.68 -1.31 -12.00
CA THR A 17 -6.82 -0.70 -13.32
C THR A 17 -6.32 -1.65 -14.42
N ARG A 18 -7.21 -2.02 -15.34
CA ARG A 18 -6.85 -2.86 -16.48
C ARG A 18 -6.15 -2.04 -17.56
N ARG A 19 -5.01 -2.52 -18.05
CA ARG A 19 -4.23 -1.90 -19.15
C ARG A 19 -5.12 -1.56 -20.35
N ALA A 20 -5.99 -2.48 -20.76
CA ALA A 20 -6.92 -2.32 -21.88
C ALA A 20 -7.86 -1.10 -21.77
N GLN A 21 -8.11 -0.60 -20.55
CA GLN A 21 -8.95 0.59 -20.34
C GLN A 21 -8.18 1.90 -20.45
N ILE A 22 -6.85 1.87 -20.30
CA ILE A 22 -5.99 3.06 -20.27
C ILE A 22 -5.29 3.27 -21.62
N GLU A 23 -4.96 2.19 -22.32
CA GLU A 23 -4.24 2.20 -23.59
C GLU A 23 -4.90 3.10 -24.66
N PRO A 24 -6.22 3.00 -24.91
CA PRO A 24 -6.87 3.90 -25.89
C PRO A 24 -6.80 5.38 -25.52
N LEU A 25 -6.77 5.70 -24.23
CA LEU A 25 -6.64 7.08 -23.76
C LEU A 25 -5.21 7.61 -23.95
N ALA A 26 -4.22 6.76 -23.84
CA ALA A 26 -2.83 7.12 -24.04
C ALA A 26 -2.55 7.33 -25.54
N GLU A 27 -3.14 6.51 -26.42
CA GLU A 27 -3.10 6.67 -27.87
C GLU A 27 -3.76 7.97 -28.33
N ASN A 28 -4.88 8.34 -27.68
CA ASN A 28 -5.55 9.63 -27.90
C ASN A 28 -4.79 10.85 -27.31
N GLY A 29 -3.53 10.67 -26.90
CA GLY A 29 -2.64 11.76 -26.49
C GLY A 29 -2.72 12.16 -25.01
N SER A 30 -3.48 11.46 -24.17
CA SER A 30 -3.57 11.78 -22.73
C SER A 30 -2.25 11.53 -22.00
N LEU A 31 -1.60 12.60 -21.56
CA LEU A 31 -0.37 12.52 -20.75
C LEU A 31 -0.57 11.78 -19.41
N ARG A 32 -1.77 11.88 -18.83
CA ARG A 32 -2.09 11.17 -17.59
C ARG A 32 -2.18 9.66 -17.82
N ALA A 33 -2.81 9.26 -18.93
CA ALA A 33 -2.91 7.86 -19.30
C ALA A 33 -1.53 7.23 -19.59
N LYS A 34 -0.63 7.95 -20.26
CA LYS A 34 0.77 7.53 -20.45
C LYS A 34 1.50 7.31 -19.13
N LYS A 35 1.28 8.17 -18.13
CA LYS A 35 1.85 7.99 -16.79
C LYS A 35 1.27 6.75 -16.07
N VAL A 36 -0.01 6.49 -16.24
CA VAL A 36 -0.63 5.28 -15.68
C VAL A 36 -0.06 4.03 -16.33
N LEU A 37 0.13 4.00 -17.64
CA LEU A 37 0.78 2.88 -18.33
C LEU A 37 2.21 2.65 -17.80
N TYR A 38 2.99 3.72 -17.66
CA TYR A 38 4.32 3.61 -17.06
C TYR A 38 4.28 3.04 -15.64
N ALA A 39 3.31 3.45 -14.82
CA ALA A 39 3.14 2.91 -13.47
C ALA A 39 2.75 1.43 -13.48
N LEU A 40 1.92 1.01 -14.45
CA LEU A 40 1.55 -0.41 -14.66
C LEU A 40 2.74 -1.26 -15.15
N GLU A 41 3.70 -0.66 -15.86
CA GLU A 41 4.94 -1.32 -16.28
C GLU A 41 5.98 -1.40 -15.14
N ASN A 42 5.88 -0.50 -14.15
CA ASN A 42 6.79 -0.42 -13.00
C ASN A 42 6.05 -0.63 -11.67
N VAL A 43 5.17 -1.63 -11.62
CA VAL A 43 4.29 -1.88 -10.45
C VAL A 43 5.11 -2.12 -9.18
N SER A 44 6.20 -2.88 -9.24
CA SER A 44 7.07 -3.15 -8.09
C SER A 44 7.61 -1.85 -7.46
N LEU A 45 8.08 -0.90 -8.27
CA LEU A 45 8.54 0.39 -7.78
C LEU A 45 7.40 1.20 -7.16
N MET A 46 6.22 1.19 -7.79
CA MET A 46 5.05 1.89 -7.27
C MET A 46 4.59 1.30 -5.94
N LEU A 47 4.51 -0.03 -5.84
CA LEU A 47 4.15 -0.74 -4.60
C LEU A 47 5.15 -0.46 -3.49
N ALA A 48 6.46 -0.62 -3.75
CA ALA A 48 7.50 -0.34 -2.77
C ALA A 48 7.45 1.11 -2.27
N THR A 49 7.21 2.07 -3.17
CA THR A 49 7.06 3.48 -2.81
C THR A 49 5.85 3.72 -1.92
N CYS A 50 4.71 3.13 -2.27
CA CYS A 50 3.49 3.23 -1.47
C CYS A 50 3.67 2.60 -0.09
N GLN A 51 4.27 1.41 -0.04
CA GLN A 51 4.52 0.68 1.21
C GLN A 51 5.45 1.46 2.13
N LEU A 52 6.53 2.02 1.58
CA LEU A 52 7.45 2.88 2.32
C LEU A 52 6.73 4.14 2.84
N GLY A 53 5.92 4.77 1.99
CA GLY A 53 5.09 5.91 2.38
C GLY A 53 4.13 5.57 3.52
N ILE A 54 3.38 4.48 3.42
CA ILE A 54 2.45 4.01 4.46
C ILE A 54 3.22 3.78 5.77
N THR A 55 4.37 3.10 5.71
CA THR A 55 5.16 2.79 6.90
C THR A 55 5.66 4.06 7.59
N ILE A 56 6.27 4.99 6.85
CA ILE A 56 6.76 6.27 7.41
C ILE A 56 5.60 7.02 8.06
N CYS A 57 4.54 7.09 7.33
CA CYS A 57 3.38 7.79 7.80
C CYS A 57 2.79 7.12 9.06
N SER A 58 2.60 5.83 9.10
CA SER A 58 2.11 5.09 10.27
C SER A 58 2.93 5.34 11.51
N LEU A 59 4.26 5.30 11.38
CA LEU A 59 5.19 5.58 12.48
C LEU A 59 5.06 7.01 12.98
N LEU A 60 4.91 7.99 12.09
CA LEU A 60 4.72 9.39 12.47
C LEU A 60 3.41 9.61 13.23
N ILE A 61 2.30 9.00 12.78
CA ILE A 61 1.02 9.13 13.48
C ILE A 61 1.08 8.48 14.85
N LEU A 62 1.56 7.25 14.92
CA LEU A 62 1.63 6.54 16.19
C LEU A 62 2.46 7.36 17.19
N ASN A 63 3.59 7.91 16.74
CA ASN A 63 4.47 8.73 17.58
C ASN A 63 3.81 10.03 18.06
N VAL A 64 3.00 10.68 17.22
CA VAL A 64 2.29 11.92 17.58
C VAL A 64 1.02 11.63 18.39
N SER A 65 0.33 10.53 18.11
CA SER A 65 -0.95 10.20 18.76
C SER A 65 -0.77 9.49 20.09
N GLU A 66 0.36 8.80 20.30
CA GLU A 66 0.61 8.05 21.53
C GLU A 66 0.54 8.92 22.79
N PRO A 67 1.24 10.06 22.91
CA PRO A 67 1.14 10.89 24.11
C PRO A 67 -0.26 11.42 24.37
N ALA A 68 -1.00 11.77 23.32
CA ALA A 68 -2.36 12.29 23.46
C ALA A 68 -3.34 11.21 23.93
N LEU A 69 -3.25 10.00 23.39
CA LEU A 69 -4.08 8.87 23.81
C LEU A 69 -3.70 8.38 25.21
N HIS A 70 -2.41 8.36 25.53
CA HIS A 70 -1.91 8.00 26.85
C HIS A 70 -2.50 8.92 27.92
N HIS A 71 -2.39 10.22 27.74
CA HIS A 71 -2.98 11.22 28.63
C HIS A 71 -4.51 11.08 28.78
N LEU A 72 -5.20 10.77 27.70
CA LEU A 72 -6.64 10.56 27.70
C LEU A 72 -7.05 9.34 28.54
N LEU A 73 -6.24 8.29 28.53
CA LEU A 73 -6.52 7.03 29.22
C LEU A 73 -5.99 7.02 30.66
N GLU A 74 -4.89 7.70 30.93
CA GLU A 74 -4.29 7.80 32.27
C GLU A 74 -5.26 8.36 33.31
N HIS A 75 -6.00 9.42 32.95
CA HIS A 75 -6.90 10.10 33.87
C HIS A 75 -8.04 9.22 34.41
N PRO A 76 -8.83 8.51 33.60
CA PRO A 76 -9.85 7.60 34.09
C PRO A 76 -9.27 6.37 34.79
N LEU A 77 -8.09 5.89 34.40
CA LEU A 77 -7.43 4.76 35.05
C LEU A 77 -6.94 5.14 36.45
N ALA A 78 -6.36 6.33 36.63
CA ALA A 78 -5.96 6.83 37.94
C ALA A 78 -7.12 6.95 38.93
N ALA A 79 -8.32 7.25 38.45
CA ALA A 79 -9.54 7.32 39.26
C ALA A 79 -9.98 5.96 39.85
N THR A 80 -9.46 4.84 39.32
CA THR A 80 -9.78 3.50 39.83
C THR A 80 -9.06 3.14 41.12
N GLY A 81 -8.08 3.94 41.55
CA GLY A 81 -7.32 3.72 42.80
C GLY A 81 -6.23 2.65 42.70
N ILE A 82 -5.89 2.19 41.49
CA ILE A 82 -4.75 1.27 41.27
C ILE A 82 -3.42 2.01 41.43
N PRO A 83 -2.30 1.29 41.73
CA PRO A 83 -0.99 1.92 41.88
C PRO A 83 -0.57 2.68 40.61
N PRO A 84 0.14 3.84 40.73
CA PRO A 84 0.53 4.67 39.59
C PRO A 84 1.28 3.90 38.50
N VAL A 85 2.18 3.00 38.85
CA VAL A 85 2.90 2.16 37.90
C VAL A 85 1.96 1.27 37.08
N ALA A 86 0.90 0.75 37.71
CA ALA A 86 -0.10 -0.06 36.99
C ALA A 86 -0.99 0.80 36.08
N VAL A 87 -1.26 2.05 36.48
CA VAL A 87 -1.95 3.04 35.61
C VAL A 87 -1.13 3.29 34.35
N ASP A 88 0.16 3.58 34.47
CA ASP A 88 1.05 3.84 33.35
C ASP A 88 1.13 2.67 32.37
N VAL A 89 1.37 1.47 32.88
CA VAL A 89 1.44 0.25 32.05
C VAL A 89 0.12 -0.02 31.34
N ALA A 90 -1.01 0.14 32.03
CA ALA A 90 -2.33 -0.06 31.47
C ALA A 90 -2.67 1.00 30.42
N ALA A 91 -2.41 2.27 30.71
CA ALA A 91 -2.62 3.39 29.79
C ALA A 91 -1.79 3.19 28.51
N PHE A 92 -0.49 2.88 28.64
CA PHE A 92 0.39 2.60 27.51
C PHE A 92 -0.10 1.43 26.66
N SER A 93 -0.43 0.30 27.31
CA SER A 93 -0.91 -0.89 26.60
C SER A 93 -2.22 -0.64 25.85
N LEU A 94 -3.18 0.03 26.49
CA LEU A 94 -4.45 0.40 25.87
C LEU A 94 -4.25 1.39 24.73
N THR A 95 -3.33 2.36 24.87
CA THR A 95 -2.97 3.32 23.82
C THR A 95 -2.43 2.60 22.58
N LEU A 96 -1.51 1.63 22.77
CA LEU A 96 -0.97 0.87 21.66
C LEU A 96 -2.05 0.03 20.96
N ILE A 97 -2.88 -0.66 21.73
CA ILE A 97 -3.96 -1.50 21.17
C ILE A 97 -4.97 -0.62 20.41
N LEU A 98 -5.47 0.42 21.05
CA LEU A 98 -6.48 1.30 20.45
C LEU A 98 -5.92 2.08 19.27
N GLY A 99 -4.71 2.64 19.39
CA GLY A 99 -4.04 3.37 18.34
C GLY A 99 -3.77 2.49 17.11
N THR A 100 -3.26 1.27 17.33
CA THR A 100 -3.05 0.29 16.25
C THR A 100 -4.36 -0.11 15.59
N TYR A 101 -5.41 -0.38 16.38
CA TYR A 101 -6.71 -0.77 15.87
C TYR A 101 -7.34 0.33 15.00
N LEU A 102 -7.35 1.57 15.48
CA LEU A 102 -7.86 2.72 14.73
C LEU A 102 -7.04 2.96 13.46
N HIS A 103 -5.71 2.84 13.56
CA HIS A 103 -4.82 2.99 12.43
C HIS A 103 -5.09 1.93 11.35
N VAL A 104 -5.18 0.66 11.72
CA VAL A 104 -5.44 -0.43 10.76
C VAL A 104 -6.79 -0.25 10.08
N ILE A 105 -7.84 0.07 10.85
CA ILE A 105 -9.18 0.24 10.26
C ILE A 105 -9.23 1.48 9.36
N PHE A 106 -8.94 2.66 9.88
CA PHE A 106 -9.13 3.92 9.18
C PHE A 106 -7.96 4.32 8.29
N GLY A 107 -6.74 3.90 8.63
CA GLY A 107 -5.53 4.19 7.87
C GLY A 107 -5.26 3.19 6.74
N GLU A 108 -5.71 1.95 6.87
CA GLU A 108 -5.40 0.90 5.90
C GLU A 108 -6.65 0.26 5.29
N MET A 109 -7.53 -0.36 6.11
CA MET A 109 -8.62 -1.19 5.57
C MET A 109 -9.71 -0.38 4.86
N VAL A 110 -10.15 0.74 5.44
CA VAL A 110 -11.18 1.58 4.83
C VAL A 110 -10.70 2.17 3.50
N PRO A 111 -9.52 2.79 3.37
CA PRO A 111 -9.01 3.27 2.09
C PRO A 111 -8.83 2.15 1.06
N LYS A 112 -8.34 0.99 1.48
CA LYS A 112 -8.16 -0.20 0.64
C LYS A 112 -9.48 -0.66 0.03
N ASN A 113 -10.49 -0.87 0.86
CA ASN A 113 -11.80 -1.34 0.41
C ASN A 113 -12.51 -0.29 -0.45
N ALA A 114 -12.37 1.00 -0.11
CA ALA A 114 -12.91 2.08 -0.92
C ALA A 114 -12.26 2.15 -2.32
N ALA A 115 -10.96 1.93 -2.41
CA ALA A 115 -10.24 1.96 -3.70
C ALA A 115 -10.63 0.79 -4.63
N VAL A 116 -10.98 -0.37 -4.07
CA VAL A 116 -11.46 -1.52 -4.86
C VAL A 116 -12.89 -1.30 -5.39
N THR A 117 -13.73 -0.63 -4.60
CA THR A 117 -15.15 -0.40 -4.95
C THR A 117 -15.37 0.81 -5.84
N LEU A 118 -14.54 1.85 -5.71
CA LEU A 118 -14.62 3.04 -6.54
C LEU A 118 -14.01 2.77 -7.93
N ALA A 119 -14.55 3.46 -8.95
CA ALA A 119 -14.11 3.29 -10.35
C ALA A 119 -12.60 3.53 -10.51
N ALA A 120 -11.83 2.46 -10.49
CA ALA A 120 -10.37 2.44 -10.45
C ALA A 120 -9.72 3.33 -11.54
N ARG A 121 -10.30 3.34 -12.75
CA ARG A 121 -9.81 4.14 -13.89
C ARG A 121 -9.76 5.64 -13.62
N GLY A 122 -10.84 6.22 -13.09
CA GLY A 122 -10.92 7.66 -12.83
C GLY A 122 -9.93 8.09 -11.76
N ILE A 123 -9.86 7.34 -10.68
CA ILE A 123 -8.95 7.57 -9.56
C ILE A 123 -7.50 7.44 -10.00
N ALA A 124 -7.16 6.39 -10.77
CA ALA A 124 -5.80 6.18 -11.27
C ALA A 124 -5.27 7.36 -12.10
N LEU A 125 -6.08 7.92 -13.00
CA LEU A 125 -5.69 9.06 -13.83
C LEU A 125 -5.38 10.34 -13.04
N TRP A 126 -5.97 10.50 -11.85
CA TRP A 126 -5.71 11.65 -10.98
C TRP A 126 -4.55 11.41 -10.02
N ILE A 127 -4.45 10.23 -9.47
CA ILE A 127 -3.54 9.90 -8.36
C ILE A 127 -2.15 9.50 -8.88
N VAL A 128 -2.06 8.67 -9.92
CA VAL A 128 -0.78 8.16 -10.44
C VAL A 128 0.23 9.25 -10.80
N PRO A 129 -0.14 10.38 -11.41
CA PRO A 129 0.82 11.46 -11.68
C PRO A 129 1.48 12.04 -10.43
N SER A 130 0.76 12.07 -9.29
CA SER A 130 1.29 12.51 -8.00
C SER A 130 2.17 11.44 -7.38
N LEU A 131 1.73 10.19 -7.41
CA LEU A 131 2.51 9.05 -6.94
C LEU A 131 3.85 8.93 -7.68
N MET A 132 3.88 9.12 -8.99
CA MET A 132 5.14 9.09 -9.75
C MET A 132 6.14 10.15 -9.31
N ARG A 133 5.68 11.33 -8.87
CA ARG A 133 6.58 12.36 -8.32
C ARG A 133 7.18 11.88 -6.98
N VAL A 134 6.35 11.32 -6.12
CA VAL A 134 6.79 10.72 -4.84
C VAL A 134 7.73 9.55 -5.10
N ALA A 135 7.38 8.64 -6.01
CA ALA A 135 8.20 7.50 -6.39
C ALA A 135 9.60 7.91 -6.89
N ARG A 136 9.68 9.01 -7.64
CA ARG A 136 10.98 9.55 -8.09
C ARG A 136 11.85 10.04 -6.94
N ILE A 137 11.25 10.66 -5.92
CA ILE A 137 11.95 11.11 -4.71
C ILE A 137 12.44 9.92 -3.90
N PHE A 138 11.60 8.89 -3.75
CA PHE A 138 11.91 7.68 -2.99
C PHE A 138 12.70 6.63 -3.77
N ALA A 139 12.83 6.77 -5.10
CA ALA A 139 13.53 5.80 -5.95
C ALA A 139 14.93 5.41 -5.43
N PRO A 140 15.82 6.35 -4.99
CA PRO A 140 17.12 5.97 -4.47
C PRO A 140 17.01 5.16 -3.16
N VAL A 141 16.03 5.47 -2.31
CA VAL A 141 15.79 4.74 -1.05
C VAL A 141 15.27 3.35 -1.36
N VAL A 142 14.29 3.24 -2.25
CA VAL A 142 13.73 1.95 -2.70
C VAL A 142 14.82 1.08 -3.33
N ALA A 143 15.67 1.66 -4.20
CA ALA A 143 16.78 0.94 -4.81
C ALA A 143 17.78 0.42 -3.77
N LEU A 144 18.09 1.22 -2.75
CA LEU A 144 18.95 0.82 -1.64
C LEU A 144 18.33 -0.36 -0.86
N LEU A 145 17.06 -0.26 -0.49
CA LEU A 145 16.35 -1.30 0.25
C LEU A 145 16.25 -2.60 -0.55
N ASN A 146 15.92 -2.51 -1.84
CA ASN A 146 15.90 -3.67 -2.73
C ASN A 146 17.29 -4.29 -2.87
N GLY A 147 18.35 -3.48 -3.00
CA GLY A 147 19.72 -3.97 -3.04
C GLY A 147 20.13 -4.69 -1.75
N MET A 148 19.71 -4.20 -0.60
CA MET A 148 19.93 -4.87 0.69
C MET A 148 19.14 -6.18 0.78
N SER A 149 17.87 -6.16 0.41
CA SER A 149 17.02 -7.35 0.37
C SER A 149 17.61 -8.45 -0.54
N ASN A 150 18.02 -8.07 -1.74
CA ASN A 150 18.63 -9.00 -2.69
C ASN A 150 19.95 -9.61 -2.17
N ARG A 151 20.76 -8.84 -1.41
CA ARG A 151 21.96 -9.38 -0.75
C ARG A 151 21.62 -10.41 0.32
N VAL A 152 20.57 -10.15 1.12
CA VAL A 152 20.09 -11.10 2.13
C VAL A 152 19.57 -12.37 1.46
N LEU A 153 18.78 -12.25 0.38
CA LEU A 153 18.26 -13.38 -0.38
C LEU A 153 19.41 -14.21 -1.01
N ALA A 154 20.43 -13.54 -1.56
CA ALA A 154 21.61 -14.20 -2.10
C ALA A 154 22.37 -14.97 -1.01
N TRP A 155 22.45 -14.44 0.21
CA TRP A 155 23.07 -15.13 1.34
C TRP A 155 22.32 -16.41 1.73
N VAL A 156 20.98 -16.39 1.64
CA VAL A 156 20.10 -17.55 1.89
C VAL A 156 20.00 -18.46 0.64
N ARG A 157 20.69 -18.12 -0.47
CA ARG A 157 20.64 -18.84 -1.76
C ARG A 157 19.25 -18.89 -2.41
N VAL A 158 18.44 -17.85 -2.20
CA VAL A 158 17.16 -17.67 -2.87
C VAL A 158 17.34 -16.68 -4.00
N GLU A 159 16.96 -17.07 -5.23
CA GLU A 159 16.97 -16.14 -6.36
C GLU A 159 15.83 -15.12 -6.21
N PRO A 160 16.15 -13.81 -6.22
CA PRO A 160 15.12 -12.78 -6.18
C PRO A 160 14.31 -12.85 -7.47
N LYS A 161 13.02 -13.09 -7.37
CA LYS A 161 12.08 -12.96 -8.48
C LYS A 161 11.38 -11.61 -8.37
N ASP A 162 11.35 -10.86 -9.47
CA ASP A 162 10.52 -9.67 -9.53
C ASP A 162 9.04 -10.07 -9.38
N GLU A 163 8.37 -9.53 -8.36
CA GLU A 163 6.96 -9.86 -8.04
C GLU A 163 5.99 -9.63 -9.21
N VAL A 164 6.41 -8.94 -10.24
CA VAL A 164 5.58 -8.55 -11.40
C VAL A 164 6.08 -9.19 -12.71
N ALA A 165 7.14 -9.98 -12.68
CA ALA A 165 7.59 -10.78 -13.82
C ALA A 165 6.72 -12.03 -14.07
N SER A 166 5.53 -12.11 -13.50
CA SER A 166 4.47 -13.01 -13.97
C SER A 166 3.80 -12.43 -15.24
N THR A 167 4.60 -12.16 -16.27
CA THR A 167 4.11 -12.37 -17.63
C THR A 167 3.66 -13.81 -17.66
N PHE A 168 2.36 -14.03 -17.73
CA PHE A 168 1.80 -15.36 -17.99
C PHE A 168 2.64 -16.00 -19.08
N THR A 169 3.38 -17.04 -18.73
CA THR A 169 4.15 -17.78 -19.73
C THR A 169 3.15 -18.32 -20.73
N LEU A 170 3.55 -18.45 -22.01
CA LEU A 170 2.65 -19.04 -23.03
C LEU A 170 2.04 -20.36 -22.56
N GLY A 171 2.74 -21.11 -21.69
CA GLY A 171 2.25 -22.33 -21.07
C GLY A 171 1.10 -22.09 -20.06
N GLU A 172 1.17 -21.02 -19.28
CA GLU A 172 0.08 -20.66 -18.35
C GLU A 172 -1.15 -20.15 -19.10
N LEU A 173 -0.96 -19.37 -20.17
CA LEU A 173 -2.06 -18.97 -21.06
C LEU A 173 -2.72 -20.18 -21.73
N GLN A 174 -1.94 -21.16 -22.19
CA GLN A 174 -2.49 -22.39 -22.73
C GLN A 174 -3.26 -23.20 -21.69
N SER A 175 -2.79 -23.28 -20.45
CA SER A 175 -3.49 -23.97 -19.37
C SER A 175 -4.81 -23.29 -19.00
N ILE A 176 -4.84 -21.94 -18.94
CA ILE A 176 -6.03 -21.15 -18.65
C ILE A 176 -7.06 -21.31 -19.78
N VAL A 177 -6.63 -21.26 -21.04
CA VAL A 177 -7.52 -21.48 -22.19
C VAL A 177 -8.07 -22.90 -22.21
N ALA A 178 -7.22 -23.91 -21.94
CA ALA A 178 -7.66 -25.30 -21.86
C ALA A 178 -8.66 -25.53 -20.72
N GLN A 179 -8.47 -24.88 -19.58
CA GLN A 179 -9.39 -24.97 -18.45
C GLN A 179 -10.71 -24.26 -18.73
N SER A 180 -10.72 -23.07 -19.33
CA SER A 180 -11.95 -22.37 -19.68
C SER A 180 -12.74 -23.06 -20.80
N THR A 181 -12.07 -23.73 -21.73
CA THR A 181 -12.74 -24.59 -22.71
C THR A 181 -13.33 -25.87 -22.09
N ALA A 182 -12.68 -26.43 -21.08
CA ALA A 182 -13.19 -27.57 -20.32
C ALA A 182 -14.42 -27.22 -19.45
N GLU A 183 -14.46 -25.98 -18.94
CA GLU A 183 -15.59 -25.46 -18.15
C GLU A 183 -16.75 -24.89 -19.00
N GLY A 184 -16.62 -24.90 -20.34
CA GLY A 184 -17.68 -24.47 -21.25
C GLY A 184 -18.03 -22.98 -21.18
N THR A 185 -17.10 -22.13 -20.72
CA THR A 185 -17.29 -20.69 -20.57
C THR A 185 -16.80 -19.86 -21.76
N VAL A 186 -16.36 -20.51 -22.84
CA VAL A 186 -16.02 -19.91 -24.16
C VAL A 186 -16.75 -20.67 -25.25
#